data_dc929236c679a24980bd403a1d394d8f
#
_entry.id   dc929236c679a24980bd403a1d394d8f
#
_cell.length_a   1.000
_cell.length_b   1.000
_cell.length_c   1.000
_cell.angle_alpha   90.00
_cell.angle_beta   90.00
_cell.angle_gamma   90.00
#
_symmetry.space_group_name_H-M   'P 1'
#
loop_
_entity.id
_entity.type
_entity.pdbx_description
1 polymer ?
#
loop_
_entity_poly.entity_id
_entity_poly.type
_entity_poly.pdbx_seq_one_letter_code
_entity_poly.pdbx_strand_id
1 'polypeptide(L)'
;MNKASKMFAGIVALAGAAAWASCLRPPTQAAPVAATPTAATRKPEPLAPAKPVSVSLPGLPSTFSWTTTGPIIVPKSDASHDLVAVKDPTIVRYNGRWHVYASSVGRGGIYGMVYTSFADWADAPKANLYYMSKTPGFDTYVAAPQLFYFTPKKKWFLIFQSGPPMFSTSDDPGDPTKWDRPQPLCPRTPAIVSENGGWLDFWVICDAQFCHLFFSNDHGRWYKSKTPVDRFPRGFGEPEVVLSDPEAGRVFEASNVYKIGGTGKYLALIEAFDNSSNWHRYFRSWIADRLEGPWTVLHDDARAPFAGIENVTFDGEAWTQDISHGEMIRAGYDETMVIEGPRLQYVYQGFAPGSNTNDYNGIPWKLGLLTLK
;
A
#
# COMPACT_ATOMS: atom_id res chain seq x y z
N MET A 1 -11.15 27.79 -10.74
CA MET A 1 -11.49 26.46 -10.23
C MET A 1 -10.37 25.54 -10.70
N ASN A 2 -9.52 25.09 -9.78
CA ASN A 2 -8.27 24.41 -10.03
C ASN A 2 -8.52 22.98 -10.59
N LYS A 3 -7.72 22.55 -11.56
CA LYS A 3 -7.79 21.19 -12.13
C LYS A 3 -7.69 20.07 -11.06
N ALA A 4 -7.03 20.32 -9.95
CA ALA A 4 -6.93 19.43 -8.79
C ALA A 4 -8.29 19.02 -8.20
N SER A 5 -9.25 19.95 -8.12
CA SER A 5 -10.58 19.65 -7.56
C SER A 5 -11.41 18.65 -8.37
N LYS A 6 -11.04 18.38 -9.63
CA LYS A 6 -11.78 17.43 -10.48
C LYS A 6 -11.23 16.00 -10.46
N MET A 7 -9.98 15.79 -10.03
CA MET A 7 -9.38 14.46 -9.90
C MET A 7 -9.89 13.68 -8.68
N PHE A 8 -10.29 14.38 -7.62
CA PHE A 8 -10.74 13.77 -6.37
C PHE A 8 -12.18 13.23 -6.36
N ALA A 9 -12.99 13.56 -7.36
CA ALA A 9 -14.41 13.17 -7.39
C ALA A 9 -14.69 11.76 -7.95
N GLY A 10 -13.68 11.01 -8.38
CA GLY A 10 -13.84 9.76 -9.15
C GLY A 10 -13.77 8.45 -8.37
N ILE A 11 -13.36 8.44 -7.11
CA ILE A 11 -13.06 7.18 -6.38
C ILE A 11 -14.16 6.75 -5.41
N VAL A 12 -15.14 7.58 -5.13
CA VAL A 12 -16.24 7.27 -4.17
C VAL A 12 -17.56 7.18 -4.87
N ALA A 13 -17.83 6.13 -5.62
CA ALA A 13 -19.18 5.66 -5.88
C ALA A 13 -19.16 4.39 -6.69
N LEU A 14 -19.27 3.25 -6.05
CA LEU A 14 -20.00 2.06 -6.48
C LEU A 14 -19.81 0.91 -5.47
N ALA A 15 -20.39 1.08 -4.29
CA ALA A 15 -20.72 -0.07 -3.45
C ALA A 15 -22.19 0.05 -3.09
N GLY A 16 -22.95 -0.90 -3.60
CA GLY A 16 -24.36 -1.16 -3.55
C GLY A 16 -25.17 -0.60 -2.40
N ALA A 17 -26.18 0.18 -2.73
CA ALA A 17 -27.34 0.42 -1.89
C ALA A 17 -28.19 -0.84 -1.84
N ALA A 18 -28.11 -1.59 -0.74
CA ALA A 18 -29.14 -2.57 -0.35
C ALA A 18 -29.90 -2.00 0.83
N ALA A 19 -31.19 -1.76 0.61
CA ALA A 19 -32.14 -1.22 1.56
C ALA A 19 -32.32 -2.11 2.78
N TRP A 20 -32.20 -1.52 3.98
CA TRP A 20 -32.78 -2.02 5.20
C TRP A 20 -33.75 -0.97 5.74
N ALA A 21 -35.03 -1.16 5.42
CA ALA A 21 -36.12 -0.50 6.09
C ALA A 21 -36.63 -1.46 7.15
N SER A 22 -36.60 -1.07 8.43
CA SER A 22 -37.70 -1.28 9.37
C SER A 22 -37.31 -0.98 10.83
N CYS A 23 -38.23 -0.26 11.50
CA CYS A 23 -38.47 -0.17 12.94
C CYS A 23 -37.65 0.87 13.73
N LEU A 24 -38.10 2.12 13.67
CA LEU A 24 -37.87 3.11 14.72
C LEU A 24 -39.11 3.27 15.58
N ARG A 25 -38.99 2.98 16.88
CA ARG A 25 -39.83 3.56 17.95
C ARG A 25 -38.99 4.63 18.67
N PRO A 26 -39.57 5.79 19.02
CA PRO A 26 -38.82 6.85 19.70
C PRO A 26 -38.64 6.53 21.20
N PRO A 27 -37.50 6.87 21.80
CA PRO A 27 -37.35 6.82 23.25
C PRO A 27 -37.85 8.11 23.90
N THR A 28 -38.52 7.94 25.03
CA THR A 28 -39.00 8.94 25.97
C THR A 28 -37.88 9.84 26.50
N GLN A 29 -38.17 11.14 26.58
CA GLN A 29 -37.29 12.17 27.17
C GLN A 29 -37.04 11.91 28.64
N ALA A 30 -35.76 11.88 29.05
CA ALA A 30 -35.32 12.02 30.42
C ALA A 30 -34.81 13.45 30.68
N ALA A 31 -35.12 13.98 31.86
CA ALA A 31 -34.83 15.34 32.31
C ALA A 31 -33.30 15.61 32.41
N PRO A 32 -32.88 16.91 32.33
CA PRO A 32 -31.47 17.26 32.28
C PRO A 32 -30.80 17.18 33.66
N VAL A 33 -29.66 16.44 33.70
CA VAL A 33 -28.74 16.50 34.84
C VAL A 33 -27.71 17.60 34.59
N ALA A 34 -27.47 18.42 35.60
CA ALA A 34 -26.57 19.57 35.57
C ALA A 34 -25.12 19.12 35.27
N ALA A 35 -24.51 19.80 34.28
CA ALA A 35 -23.14 19.54 33.86
C ALA A 35 -22.13 20.21 34.81
N THR A 36 -21.16 19.39 35.27
CA THR A 36 -19.93 19.86 35.94
C THR A 36 -18.97 20.37 34.85
N PRO A 37 -18.23 21.47 35.05
CA PRO A 37 -17.34 22.02 34.03
C PRO A 37 -16.13 21.10 33.80
N THR A 38 -16.06 20.53 32.62
CA THR A 38 -14.93 19.71 32.15
C THR A 38 -13.77 20.65 31.73
N ALA A 39 -12.59 20.34 32.24
CA ALA A 39 -11.35 21.04 31.87
C ALA A 39 -11.14 21.02 30.35
N ALA A 40 -10.85 22.18 29.77
CA ALA A 40 -10.58 22.34 28.36
C ALA A 40 -9.35 21.53 27.95
N THR A 41 -9.56 20.50 27.16
CA THR A 41 -8.49 19.77 26.49
C THR A 41 -7.88 20.67 25.42
N ARG A 42 -6.63 21.07 25.63
CA ARG A 42 -5.81 21.77 24.63
C ARG A 42 -5.72 20.91 23.36
N LYS A 43 -6.19 21.44 22.23
CA LYS A 43 -5.93 20.86 20.91
C LYS A 43 -4.42 20.72 20.74
N PRO A 44 -3.90 19.57 20.27
CA PRO A 44 -2.48 19.48 19.94
C PRO A 44 -2.15 20.42 18.80
N GLU A 45 -1.14 21.26 19.00
CA GLU A 45 -0.61 22.18 18.01
C GLU A 45 0.05 21.37 16.89
N PRO A 46 -0.13 21.73 15.60
CA PRO A 46 0.52 21.04 14.50
C PRO A 46 2.04 21.16 14.66
N LEU A 47 2.72 20.05 14.72
CA LEU A 47 4.21 20.01 14.69
C LEU A 47 4.67 20.64 13.37
N ALA A 48 5.48 21.69 13.47
CA ALA A 48 6.16 22.28 12.33
C ALA A 48 6.98 21.22 11.58
N PRO A 49 7.09 21.26 10.24
CA PRO A 49 7.85 20.28 9.48
C PRO A 49 9.30 20.27 9.96
N ALA A 50 9.73 19.12 10.46
CA ALA A 50 11.11 18.90 10.89
C ALA A 50 12.02 19.00 9.66
N LYS A 51 13.12 19.76 9.75
CA LYS A 51 14.13 19.84 8.69
C LYS A 51 14.68 18.44 8.43
N PRO A 52 14.93 18.05 7.15
CA PRO A 52 15.53 16.76 6.82
C PRO A 52 16.88 16.63 7.54
N VAL A 53 17.03 15.57 8.31
CA VAL A 53 18.27 15.24 8.97
C VAL A 53 19.04 14.33 8.02
N SER A 54 20.23 14.73 7.61
CA SER A 54 21.17 13.86 6.90
C SER A 54 21.66 12.78 7.87
N VAL A 55 20.93 11.67 7.95
CA VAL A 55 21.30 10.52 8.79
C VAL A 55 21.98 9.49 7.88
N SER A 56 23.29 9.31 8.08
CA SER A 56 23.98 8.14 7.52
C SER A 56 23.54 6.92 8.32
N LEU A 57 22.74 6.06 7.69
CA LEU A 57 22.25 4.83 8.30
C LEU A 57 23.07 3.64 7.78
N PRO A 58 23.60 2.78 8.63
CA PRO A 58 24.14 1.52 8.18
C PRO A 58 23.05 0.78 7.36
N GLY A 59 23.40 0.38 6.14
CA GLY A 59 22.49 -0.36 5.26
C GLY A 59 21.58 0.47 4.34
N LEU A 60 21.55 1.81 4.47
CA LEU A 60 20.89 2.71 3.53
C LEU A 60 21.84 3.81 3.05
N PRO A 61 21.80 4.21 1.77
CA PRO A 61 22.57 5.35 1.28
C PRO A 61 22.01 6.67 1.83
N SER A 62 22.85 7.71 1.88
CA SER A 62 22.41 9.06 2.24
C SER A 62 21.56 9.72 1.14
N THR A 63 21.68 9.25 -0.08
CA THR A 63 20.89 9.66 -1.27
C THR A 63 20.59 8.43 -2.09
N PHE A 64 19.37 8.34 -2.58
CA PHE A 64 18.97 7.24 -3.45
C PHE A 64 19.21 7.61 -4.92
N SER A 65 19.72 6.68 -5.70
CA SER A 65 19.84 6.76 -7.16
C SER A 65 19.56 5.39 -7.74
N TRP A 66 18.58 5.32 -8.61
CA TRP A 66 18.06 4.08 -9.14
C TRP A 66 18.32 3.91 -10.62
N THR A 67 18.40 2.65 -11.05
CA THR A 67 18.30 2.26 -12.46
C THR A 67 17.07 1.42 -12.68
N THR A 68 16.48 1.50 -13.87
CA THR A 68 15.38 0.66 -14.31
C THR A 68 15.50 0.36 -15.79
N THR A 69 14.94 -0.76 -16.20
CA THR A 69 14.76 -1.14 -17.60
C THR A 69 13.33 -0.86 -18.06
N GLY A 70 12.89 -1.41 -19.17
CA GLY A 70 11.48 -1.42 -19.57
C GLY A 70 10.59 -2.19 -18.58
N PRO A 71 9.26 -2.17 -18.80
CA PRO A 71 8.33 -2.86 -17.92
C PRO A 71 8.56 -4.37 -17.94
N ILE A 72 8.53 -4.97 -16.75
CA ILE A 72 8.77 -6.41 -16.55
C ILE A 72 7.49 -7.24 -16.48
N ILE A 73 6.37 -6.66 -16.04
CA ILE A 73 5.06 -7.31 -16.03
C ILE A 73 4.05 -6.33 -16.64
N VAL A 74 3.32 -6.81 -17.64
CA VAL A 74 2.33 -6.02 -18.38
C VAL A 74 0.96 -6.71 -18.36
N PRO A 75 -0.15 -5.99 -18.57
CA PRO A 75 -1.46 -6.60 -18.73
C PRO A 75 -1.44 -7.64 -19.85
N LYS A 76 -2.01 -8.80 -19.60
CA LYS A 76 -2.21 -9.87 -20.58
C LYS A 76 -3.67 -10.30 -20.49
N SER A 77 -4.44 -10.06 -21.52
CA SER A 77 -5.84 -10.47 -21.60
C SER A 77 -6.00 -11.94 -21.98
N ASP A 78 -7.11 -12.56 -21.56
CA ASP A 78 -7.57 -13.86 -22.08
C ASP A 78 -9.01 -13.74 -22.58
N ALA A 79 -9.63 -14.85 -22.94
CA ALA A 79 -11.01 -14.86 -23.46
C ALA A 79 -12.06 -14.32 -22.49
N SER A 80 -11.75 -14.30 -21.19
CA SER A 80 -12.67 -13.90 -20.11
C SER A 80 -12.25 -12.59 -19.42
N HIS A 81 -11.04 -12.09 -19.67
CA HIS A 81 -10.46 -10.93 -18.98
C HIS A 81 -9.82 -9.99 -20.00
N ASP A 82 -10.40 -8.81 -20.19
CA ASP A 82 -9.84 -7.73 -21.02
C ASP A 82 -9.13 -6.73 -20.12
N LEU A 83 -7.83 -6.99 -19.84
CA LEU A 83 -7.05 -6.18 -18.90
C LEU A 83 -6.50 -4.91 -19.53
N VAL A 84 -6.69 -3.81 -18.82
CA VAL A 84 -6.08 -2.49 -19.09
C VAL A 84 -4.81 -2.30 -18.27
N ALA A 85 -4.79 -2.77 -17.01
CA ALA A 85 -3.71 -2.50 -16.07
C ALA A 85 -3.35 -3.70 -15.21
N VAL A 86 -2.06 -3.74 -14.81
CA VAL A 86 -1.53 -4.50 -13.66
C VAL A 86 -0.81 -3.51 -12.76
N LYS A 87 -1.18 -3.46 -11.47
CA LYS A 87 -0.75 -2.44 -10.52
C LYS A 87 -0.65 -2.99 -9.10
N ASP A 88 -0.19 -2.18 -8.13
CA ASP A 88 -0.11 -2.49 -6.71
C ASP A 88 0.53 -3.87 -6.44
N PRO A 89 1.80 -4.10 -6.83
CA PRO A 89 2.42 -5.43 -6.70
C PRO A 89 2.83 -5.74 -5.27
N THR A 90 2.73 -7.03 -4.90
CA THR A 90 3.47 -7.62 -3.78
C THR A 90 4.33 -8.78 -4.28
N ILE A 91 5.52 -8.96 -3.71
CA ILE A 91 6.49 -9.92 -4.22
C ILE A 91 7.29 -10.61 -3.12
N VAL A 92 7.49 -11.91 -3.28
CA VAL A 92 8.39 -12.70 -2.44
C VAL A 92 9.23 -13.63 -3.29
N ARG A 93 10.43 -14.00 -2.80
CA ARG A 93 11.21 -15.11 -3.33
C ARG A 93 11.03 -16.33 -2.43
N TYR A 94 10.48 -17.39 -2.99
CA TYR A 94 10.25 -18.65 -2.28
C TYR A 94 10.49 -19.83 -3.21
N ASN A 95 11.10 -20.90 -2.70
CA ASN A 95 11.44 -22.12 -3.46
C ASN A 95 12.14 -21.83 -4.81
N GLY A 96 13.09 -20.87 -4.80
CA GLY A 96 13.88 -20.51 -5.98
C GLY A 96 13.14 -19.69 -7.04
N ARG A 97 11.90 -19.29 -6.79
CA ARG A 97 11.06 -18.49 -7.71
C ARG A 97 10.60 -17.20 -7.07
N TRP A 98 10.36 -16.20 -7.90
CA TRP A 98 9.60 -15.01 -7.56
C TRP A 98 8.11 -15.32 -7.68
N HIS A 99 7.35 -14.93 -6.69
CA HIS A 99 5.88 -15.00 -6.66
C HIS A 99 5.34 -13.59 -6.52
N VAL A 100 4.56 -13.15 -7.50
CA VAL A 100 3.99 -11.80 -7.57
C VAL A 100 2.48 -11.90 -7.59
N TYR A 101 1.83 -11.22 -6.66
CA TYR A 101 0.41 -10.91 -6.71
C TYR A 101 0.27 -9.41 -7.00
N ALA A 102 -0.70 -9.03 -7.80
CA ALA A 102 -0.89 -7.63 -8.16
C ALA A 102 -2.37 -7.35 -8.46
N SER A 103 -2.81 -6.14 -8.20
CA SER A 103 -4.11 -5.69 -8.68
C SER A 103 -4.17 -5.76 -10.21
N SER A 104 -5.32 -6.07 -10.73
CA SER A 104 -5.62 -5.95 -12.16
C SER A 104 -6.84 -5.08 -12.38
N VAL A 105 -6.86 -4.32 -13.47
CA VAL A 105 -8.01 -3.52 -13.88
C VAL A 105 -8.41 -3.96 -15.28
N GLY A 106 -9.64 -4.45 -15.39
CA GLY A 106 -10.28 -4.77 -16.67
C GLY A 106 -10.93 -3.55 -17.29
N ARG A 107 -11.24 -3.65 -18.59
CA ARG A 107 -11.97 -2.59 -19.29
C ARG A 107 -13.30 -2.29 -18.59
N GLY A 108 -13.62 -1.00 -18.44
CA GLY A 108 -14.78 -0.55 -17.69
C GLY A 108 -14.57 -0.47 -16.17
N GLY A 109 -13.28 -0.54 -15.69
CA GLY A 109 -12.96 -0.37 -14.27
C GLY A 109 -13.23 -1.60 -13.41
N ILE A 110 -13.21 -2.81 -13.98
CA ILE A 110 -13.42 -4.06 -13.25
C ILE A 110 -12.11 -4.43 -12.55
N TYR A 111 -12.07 -4.24 -11.24
CA TYR A 111 -10.93 -4.62 -10.40
C TYR A 111 -10.92 -6.10 -10.09
N GLY A 112 -9.72 -6.67 -10.05
CA GLY A 112 -9.42 -8.02 -9.64
C GLY A 112 -7.97 -8.14 -9.23
N MET A 113 -7.48 -9.35 -9.13
CA MET A 113 -6.08 -9.64 -8.80
C MET A 113 -5.53 -10.69 -9.75
N VAL A 114 -4.25 -10.56 -10.08
CA VAL A 114 -3.51 -11.56 -10.86
C VAL A 114 -2.34 -12.10 -10.06
N TYR A 115 -1.95 -13.33 -10.37
CA TYR A 115 -0.74 -13.97 -9.89
C TYR A 115 0.16 -14.32 -11.06
N THR A 116 1.48 -14.21 -10.87
CA THR A 116 2.50 -14.72 -11.79
C THR A 116 3.73 -15.20 -11.03
N SER A 117 4.51 -16.06 -11.65
CA SER A 117 5.73 -16.61 -11.04
C SER A 117 6.79 -16.90 -12.10
N PHE A 118 8.04 -16.58 -11.79
CA PHE A 118 9.20 -16.76 -12.66
C PHE A 118 10.46 -17.06 -11.84
N ALA A 119 11.45 -17.69 -12.46
CA ALA A 119 12.72 -17.99 -11.79
C ALA A 119 13.66 -16.78 -11.80
N ASP A 120 13.82 -16.16 -12.96
CA ASP A 120 14.71 -15.04 -13.18
C ASP A 120 13.95 -13.81 -13.75
N TRP A 121 14.43 -12.62 -13.46
CA TRP A 121 13.81 -11.38 -13.94
C TRP A 121 13.65 -11.32 -15.47
N ALA A 122 14.57 -11.93 -16.21
CA ALA A 122 14.50 -12.01 -17.67
C ALA A 122 13.29 -12.83 -18.18
N ASP A 123 12.72 -13.68 -17.33
CA ASP A 123 11.54 -14.49 -17.64
C ASP A 123 10.22 -13.77 -17.29
N ALA A 124 10.26 -12.75 -16.44
CA ALA A 124 9.07 -12.04 -15.97
C ALA A 124 8.16 -11.55 -17.12
N PRO A 125 8.69 -10.96 -18.23
CA PRO A 125 7.85 -10.51 -19.34
C PRO A 125 7.12 -11.64 -20.05
N LYS A 126 7.64 -12.86 -19.98
CA LYS A 126 7.08 -14.06 -20.66
C LYS A 126 6.12 -14.83 -19.76
N ALA A 127 6.21 -14.65 -18.44
CA ALA A 127 5.41 -15.39 -17.47
C ALA A 127 3.91 -15.14 -17.68
N ASN A 128 3.11 -16.20 -17.56
CA ASN A 128 1.66 -16.11 -17.69
C ASN A 128 1.04 -15.49 -16.44
N LEU A 129 -0.08 -14.82 -16.62
CA LEU A 129 -0.92 -14.37 -15.51
C LEU A 129 -1.98 -15.42 -15.19
N TYR A 130 -2.14 -15.74 -13.91
CA TYR A 130 -3.30 -16.42 -13.37
C TYR A 130 -4.25 -15.38 -12.79
N TYR A 131 -5.52 -15.42 -13.20
CA TYR A 131 -6.53 -14.49 -12.70
C TYR A 131 -7.16 -15.06 -11.44
N MET A 132 -7.02 -14.34 -10.33
CA MET A 132 -7.50 -14.78 -9.03
C MET A 132 -9.03 -14.94 -8.97
N SER A 133 -9.77 -14.31 -9.86
CA SER A 133 -11.21 -14.54 -10.02
C SER A 133 -11.60 -16.01 -10.27
N LYS A 134 -10.64 -16.85 -10.68
CA LYS A 134 -10.79 -18.31 -10.81
C LYS A 134 -10.66 -19.06 -9.48
N THR A 135 -10.25 -18.37 -8.42
CA THR A 135 -10.10 -18.92 -7.06
C THR A 135 -11.32 -18.53 -6.23
N PRO A 136 -11.95 -19.47 -5.51
CA PRO A 136 -13.18 -19.19 -4.78
C PRO A 136 -13.05 -18.04 -3.78
N GLY A 137 -13.90 -17.02 -3.93
CA GLY A 137 -13.97 -15.84 -3.06
C GLY A 137 -13.09 -14.66 -3.50
N PHE A 138 -12.39 -14.76 -4.65
CA PHE A 138 -11.66 -13.68 -5.28
C PHE A 138 -12.34 -13.14 -6.55
N ASP A 139 -13.57 -13.52 -6.78
CA ASP A 139 -14.42 -13.13 -7.92
C ASP A 139 -15.17 -11.80 -7.71
N THR A 140 -14.78 -11.06 -6.68
CA THR A 140 -15.32 -9.73 -6.35
C THR A 140 -14.23 -8.67 -6.47
N TYR A 141 -14.52 -7.41 -6.06
CA TYR A 141 -13.50 -6.37 -5.94
C TYR A 141 -12.40 -6.79 -4.95
N VAL A 142 -11.17 -6.94 -5.44
CA VAL A 142 -9.95 -7.22 -4.67
C VAL A 142 -8.80 -6.41 -5.25
N ALA A 143 -8.03 -5.73 -4.41
CA ALA A 143 -6.92 -4.87 -4.84
C ALA A 143 -5.84 -4.69 -3.76
N ALA A 144 -4.71 -4.13 -4.16
CA ALA A 144 -3.57 -3.77 -3.31
C ALA A 144 -3.15 -4.90 -2.35
N PRO A 145 -2.67 -6.03 -2.89
CA PRO A 145 -2.26 -7.17 -2.07
C PRO A 145 -0.94 -6.92 -1.34
N GLN A 146 -0.80 -7.57 -0.16
CA GLN A 146 0.46 -7.81 0.53
C GLN A 146 0.60 -9.30 0.85
N LEU A 147 1.70 -9.92 0.45
CA LEU A 147 2.01 -11.33 0.64
C LEU A 147 3.14 -11.51 1.65
N PHE A 148 2.94 -12.37 2.68
CA PHE A 148 4.01 -12.79 3.58
C PHE A 148 3.70 -14.14 4.25
N TYR A 149 4.75 -14.79 4.75
CA TYR A 149 4.62 -15.97 5.60
C TYR A 149 4.56 -15.54 7.05
N PHE A 150 3.50 -15.94 7.75
CA PHE A 150 3.36 -15.67 9.18
C PHE A 150 3.88 -16.85 9.99
N THR A 151 5.09 -16.71 10.47
CA THR A 151 5.87 -17.75 11.14
C THR A 151 5.15 -18.40 12.33
N PRO A 152 4.47 -17.64 13.23
CA PRO A 152 3.80 -18.24 14.37
C PRO A 152 2.66 -19.20 14.01
N LYS A 153 2.02 -19.00 12.85
CA LYS A 153 0.93 -19.89 12.36
C LYS A 153 1.36 -20.83 11.25
N LYS A 154 2.60 -20.71 10.77
CA LYS A 154 3.14 -21.50 9.66
C LYS A 154 2.24 -21.46 8.42
N LYS A 155 1.74 -20.27 8.07
CA LYS A 155 0.85 -20.02 6.93
C LYS A 155 1.29 -18.80 6.14
N TRP A 156 1.07 -18.84 4.84
CA TRP A 156 1.10 -17.67 4.00
C TRP A 156 -0.15 -16.85 4.21
N PHE A 157 0.01 -15.55 4.24
CA PHE A 157 -1.07 -14.58 4.32
C PHE A 157 -1.03 -13.68 3.08
N LEU A 158 -2.18 -13.50 2.48
CA LEU A 158 -2.44 -12.50 1.45
C LEU A 158 -3.43 -11.51 2.06
N ILE A 159 -2.95 -10.31 2.38
CA ILE A 159 -3.77 -9.20 2.85
C ILE A 159 -4.15 -8.36 1.63
N PHE A 160 -5.36 -7.86 1.55
CA PHE A 160 -5.80 -7.03 0.43
C PHE A 160 -7.03 -6.21 0.80
N GLN A 161 -7.34 -5.20 -0.01
CA GLN A 161 -8.59 -4.45 0.14
C GLN A 161 -9.71 -5.07 -0.70
N SER A 162 -10.90 -5.11 -0.09
CA SER A 162 -12.16 -5.48 -0.74
C SER A 162 -13.29 -4.62 -0.14
N GLY A 163 -13.11 -3.30 -0.20
CA GLY A 163 -13.72 -2.34 0.70
C GLY A 163 -12.96 -2.32 2.02
N PRO A 164 -13.31 -3.11 3.05
CA PRO A 164 -12.47 -3.30 4.24
C PRO A 164 -11.20 -4.10 3.93
N PRO A 165 -10.20 -4.13 4.85
CA PRO A 165 -9.08 -5.04 4.77
C PRO A 165 -9.54 -6.49 4.94
N MET A 166 -9.14 -7.32 4.00
CA MET A 166 -9.38 -8.75 4.00
C MET A 166 -8.07 -9.51 4.11
N PHE A 167 -8.14 -10.78 4.50
CA PHE A 167 -7.02 -11.71 4.39
C PHE A 167 -7.50 -13.07 3.87
N SER A 168 -6.58 -13.77 3.23
CA SER A 168 -6.69 -15.18 2.91
C SER A 168 -5.41 -15.89 3.34
N THR A 169 -5.46 -17.20 3.56
CA THR A 169 -4.30 -18.02 3.95
C THR A 169 -4.09 -19.17 2.98
N SER A 170 -2.83 -19.62 2.87
CA SER A 170 -2.43 -20.79 2.07
C SER A 170 -1.22 -21.49 2.70
N ASP A 171 -1.01 -22.75 2.36
CA ASP A 171 0.22 -23.48 2.68
C ASP A 171 1.30 -23.25 1.61
N ASP A 172 0.92 -22.84 0.41
CA ASP A 172 1.83 -22.61 -0.72
C ASP A 172 1.45 -21.34 -1.49
N PRO A 173 2.30 -20.29 -1.50
CA PRO A 173 2.04 -19.06 -2.22
C PRO A 173 2.18 -19.26 -3.74
N GLY A 174 2.75 -20.37 -4.17
CA GLY A 174 2.97 -20.71 -5.58
C GLY A 174 1.77 -21.39 -6.24
N ASP A 175 0.80 -21.85 -5.48
CA ASP A 175 -0.45 -22.40 -5.99
C ASP A 175 -1.62 -21.40 -5.80
N PRO A 176 -1.91 -20.55 -6.79
CA PRO A 176 -2.94 -19.53 -6.67
C PRO A 176 -4.36 -20.09 -6.55
N THR A 177 -4.55 -21.40 -6.78
CA THR A 177 -5.87 -22.06 -6.67
C THR A 177 -6.22 -22.49 -5.25
N LYS A 178 -5.23 -22.47 -4.32
CA LYS A 178 -5.35 -23.05 -2.98
C LYS A 178 -5.39 -22.01 -1.86
N TRP A 179 -5.82 -20.82 -2.16
CA TRP A 179 -6.10 -19.83 -1.12
C TRP A 179 -7.43 -20.13 -0.44
N ASP A 180 -7.46 -20.04 0.89
CA ASP A 180 -8.68 -20.13 1.67
C ASP A 180 -9.66 -19.01 1.28
N ARG A 181 -10.95 -19.19 1.58
CA ARG A 181 -11.91 -18.10 1.37
C ARG A 181 -11.52 -16.86 2.16
N PRO A 182 -11.52 -15.67 1.53
CA PRO A 182 -11.22 -14.41 2.20
C PRO A 182 -12.06 -14.16 3.45
N GLN A 183 -11.43 -13.60 4.47
CA GLN A 183 -12.06 -13.22 5.72
C GLN A 183 -11.69 -11.76 6.08
N PRO A 184 -12.58 -11.00 6.74
CA PRO A 184 -12.25 -9.65 7.17
C PRO A 184 -11.13 -9.66 8.20
N LEU A 185 -10.10 -8.80 7.98
CA LEU A 185 -9.04 -8.56 8.96
C LEU A 185 -9.56 -7.74 10.14
N CYS A 186 -10.40 -6.74 9.85
CA CYS A 186 -11.11 -5.94 10.84
C CYS A 186 -12.61 -6.22 10.74
N PRO A 187 -13.30 -6.57 11.85
CA PRO A 187 -14.71 -6.98 11.82
C PRO A 187 -15.68 -5.82 11.59
N ARG A 188 -15.21 -4.58 11.74
CA ARG A 188 -15.99 -3.35 11.53
C ARG A 188 -15.09 -2.23 11.02
N THR A 189 -15.69 -1.26 10.34
CA THR A 189 -15.00 -0.03 9.96
C THR A 189 -14.74 0.82 11.21
N PRO A 190 -13.49 1.21 11.50
CA PRO A 190 -13.19 2.10 12.62
C PRO A 190 -13.85 3.46 12.47
N ALA A 191 -14.19 4.11 13.60
CA ALA A 191 -14.84 5.41 13.61
C ALA A 191 -14.02 6.47 12.85
N ILE A 192 -12.69 6.51 13.06
CA ILE A 192 -11.79 7.46 12.40
C ILE A 192 -11.79 7.31 10.87
N VAL A 193 -11.99 6.11 10.35
CA VAL A 193 -12.13 5.86 8.91
C VAL A 193 -13.46 6.38 8.40
N SER A 194 -14.57 6.11 9.12
CA SER A 194 -15.91 6.59 8.76
C SER A 194 -16.00 8.11 8.75
N GLU A 195 -15.25 8.79 9.63
CA GLU A 195 -15.23 10.25 9.76
C GLU A 195 -14.36 10.95 8.71
N ASN A 196 -13.28 10.30 8.27
CA ASN A 196 -12.27 10.95 7.44
C ASN A 196 -12.20 10.40 6.01
N GLY A 197 -12.99 9.39 5.66
CA GLY A 197 -12.95 8.72 4.36
C GLY A 197 -11.67 7.93 4.14
N GLY A 198 -11.66 7.11 3.09
CA GLY A 198 -10.49 6.33 2.67
C GLY A 198 -10.05 5.24 3.66
N TRP A 199 -9.78 4.06 3.15
CA TRP A 199 -9.22 2.93 3.90
C TRP A 199 -8.49 2.06 2.90
N LEU A 200 -7.22 2.42 2.62
CA LEU A 200 -6.52 1.96 1.43
C LEU A 200 -5.15 1.39 1.78
N ASP A 201 -4.68 0.48 0.94
CA ASP A 201 -3.30 0.01 0.84
C ASP A 201 -2.75 -0.50 2.17
N PHE A 202 -3.37 -1.58 2.62
CA PHE A 202 -3.07 -2.20 3.90
C PHE A 202 -1.70 -2.85 3.91
N TRP A 203 -0.91 -2.52 4.94
CA TRP A 203 0.41 -3.08 5.15
C TRP A 203 0.56 -3.62 6.56
N VAL A 204 0.89 -4.90 6.69
CA VAL A 204 1.16 -5.56 7.96
C VAL A 204 2.66 -5.78 8.11
N ILE A 205 3.19 -5.43 9.27
CA ILE A 205 4.54 -5.78 9.72
C ILE A 205 4.49 -6.14 11.19
N CYS A 206 5.25 -7.16 11.61
CA CYS A 206 5.27 -7.57 13.00
C CYS A 206 6.67 -7.43 13.61
N ASP A 207 6.71 -7.03 14.88
CA ASP A 207 7.86 -7.21 15.76
C ASP A 207 7.66 -8.44 16.66
N ALA A 208 8.44 -8.58 17.72
CA ALA A 208 8.34 -9.72 18.62
C ALA A 208 7.04 -9.76 19.46
N GLN A 209 6.34 -8.65 19.60
CA GLN A 209 5.19 -8.49 20.49
C GLN A 209 3.88 -8.20 19.74
N PHE A 210 3.95 -7.37 18.71
CA PHE A 210 2.78 -6.87 18.00
C PHE A 210 2.89 -7.00 16.49
N CYS A 211 1.77 -7.25 15.84
CA CYS A 211 1.58 -7.00 14.42
C CYS A 211 0.90 -5.65 14.25
N HIS A 212 1.49 -4.78 13.43
CA HIS A 212 1.03 -3.44 13.12
C HIS A 212 0.39 -3.45 11.74
N LEU A 213 -0.80 -2.87 11.63
CA LEU A 213 -1.51 -2.64 10.39
C LEU A 213 -1.42 -1.16 10.06
N PHE A 214 -0.72 -0.81 8.99
CA PHE A 214 -0.65 0.53 8.44
C PHE A 214 -1.58 0.68 7.25
N PHE A 215 -2.11 1.88 7.03
CA PHE A 215 -2.95 2.22 5.87
C PHE A 215 -3.05 3.74 5.69
N SER A 216 -3.50 4.17 4.52
CA SER A 216 -3.71 5.57 4.18
C SER A 216 -5.18 5.87 3.88
N ASN A 217 -5.51 7.15 3.70
CA ASN A 217 -6.84 7.57 3.31
C ASN A 217 -6.87 8.41 2.03
N ASP A 218 -5.76 8.50 1.29
CA ASP A 218 -5.51 9.35 0.13
C ASP A 218 -5.87 10.85 0.31
N HIS A 219 -6.06 11.25 1.57
CA HIS A 219 -6.44 12.61 1.98
C HIS A 219 -5.47 13.24 2.99
N GLY A 220 -4.19 12.88 2.91
CA GLY A 220 -3.14 13.48 3.73
C GLY A 220 -2.95 12.85 5.10
N ARG A 221 -3.39 11.59 5.30
CA ARG A 221 -3.24 10.91 6.59
C ARG A 221 -2.77 9.47 6.43
N TRP A 222 -1.83 9.11 7.28
CA TRP A 222 -1.32 7.76 7.44
C TRP A 222 -1.65 7.25 8.84
N TYR A 223 -2.23 6.07 8.90
CA TYR A 223 -2.78 5.47 10.11
C TYR A 223 -2.07 4.20 10.51
N LYS A 224 -2.18 3.85 11.77
CA LYS A 224 -1.70 2.59 12.34
C LYS A 224 -2.69 2.04 13.35
N SER A 225 -2.88 0.72 13.31
CA SER A 225 -3.50 -0.09 14.37
C SER A 225 -2.57 -1.24 14.72
N LYS A 226 -2.73 -1.87 15.87
CA LYS A 226 -1.92 -3.05 16.25
C LYS A 226 -2.71 -4.09 17.02
N THR A 227 -2.20 -5.32 16.97
CA THR A 227 -2.67 -6.47 17.72
C THR A 227 -1.49 -7.27 18.26
N PRO A 228 -1.59 -7.94 19.43
CA PRO A 228 -0.57 -8.91 19.86
C PRO A 228 -0.34 -10.01 18.81
N VAL A 229 0.91 -10.45 18.64
CA VAL A 229 1.30 -11.47 17.65
C VAL A 229 0.48 -12.76 17.79
N ASP A 230 0.20 -13.19 19.02
CA ASP A 230 -0.57 -14.40 19.28
C ASP A 230 -2.05 -14.29 18.88
N ARG A 231 -2.58 -13.06 18.74
CA ARG A 231 -3.96 -12.81 18.31
C ARG A 231 -4.10 -12.58 16.81
N PHE A 232 -3.00 -12.23 16.11
CA PHE A 232 -3.06 -12.00 14.66
C PHE A 232 -3.66 -13.21 13.93
N PRO A 233 -4.56 -13.03 12.96
CA PRO A 233 -4.97 -11.82 12.25
C PRO A 233 -6.20 -11.11 12.86
N ARG A 234 -6.50 -11.32 14.11
CA ARG A 234 -7.64 -10.73 14.83
C ARG A 234 -7.15 -9.76 15.92
N GLY A 235 -8.09 -8.98 16.49
CA GLY A 235 -7.83 -8.19 17.68
C GLY A 235 -7.15 -6.85 17.46
N PHE A 236 -7.13 -6.33 16.22
CA PHE A 236 -6.66 -4.97 15.95
C PHE A 236 -7.50 -3.95 16.72
N GLY A 237 -6.82 -3.02 17.40
CA GLY A 237 -7.43 -1.92 18.13
C GLY A 237 -7.93 -0.80 17.20
N GLU A 238 -8.48 0.27 17.79
CA GLU A 238 -8.83 1.47 17.04
C GLU A 238 -7.55 2.10 16.44
N PRO A 239 -7.57 2.52 15.17
CA PRO A 239 -6.43 3.15 14.54
C PRO A 239 -6.14 4.55 15.11
N GLU A 240 -4.86 4.93 15.04
CA GLU A 240 -4.39 6.28 15.34
C GLU A 240 -3.71 6.89 14.12
N VAL A 241 -3.73 8.22 14.02
CA VAL A 241 -2.98 8.95 12.98
C VAL A 241 -1.51 8.95 13.35
N VAL A 242 -0.66 8.45 12.44
CA VAL A 242 0.80 8.42 12.60
C VAL A 242 1.42 9.68 11.98
N LEU A 243 1.00 10.02 10.77
CA LEU A 243 1.43 11.21 10.05
C LEU A 243 0.22 11.90 9.42
N SER A 244 0.29 13.22 9.31
CA SER A 244 -0.66 14.01 8.54
C SER A 244 0.03 15.15 7.84
N ASP A 245 -0.45 15.50 6.64
CA ASP A 245 0.01 16.66 5.88
C ASP A 245 -1.23 17.42 5.40
N PRO A 246 -1.28 18.75 5.55
CA PRO A 246 -2.41 19.56 5.07
C PRO A 246 -2.55 19.56 3.54
N GLU A 247 -1.46 19.29 2.81
CA GLU A 247 -1.48 19.02 1.39
C GLU A 247 -1.66 17.50 1.18
N ALA A 248 -2.89 17.09 0.84
CA ALA A 248 -3.31 15.70 0.80
C ALA A 248 -2.40 14.80 -0.07
N GLY A 249 -1.90 15.33 -1.19
CA GLY A 249 -1.00 14.59 -2.07
C GLY A 249 0.38 14.29 -1.47
N ARG A 250 0.77 14.91 -0.36
CA ARG A 250 2.08 14.68 0.27
C ARG A 250 2.13 13.50 1.23
N VAL A 251 0.98 13.02 1.71
CA VAL A 251 0.80 11.74 2.42
C VAL A 251 -0.40 11.07 1.76
N PHE A 252 -0.18 10.45 0.61
CA PHE A 252 -1.23 10.06 -0.30
C PHE A 252 -1.67 8.61 -0.06
N GLU A 253 -0.98 7.63 -0.64
CA GLU A 253 -1.36 6.22 -0.58
C GLU A 253 -0.13 5.29 -0.60
N ALA A 254 -0.30 3.99 -0.83
CA ALA A 254 0.75 3.00 -1.08
C ALA A 254 1.83 2.95 0.00
N SER A 255 1.43 2.96 1.28
CA SER A 255 2.39 2.91 2.38
C SER A 255 3.00 1.53 2.57
N ASN A 256 4.32 1.48 2.71
CA ASN A 256 5.06 0.27 3.08
C ASN A 256 5.95 0.54 4.29
N VAL A 257 6.13 -0.45 5.15
CA VAL A 257 7.03 -0.36 6.31
C VAL A 257 7.96 -1.57 6.33
N TYR A 258 9.26 -1.31 6.46
CA TYR A 258 10.31 -2.34 6.45
C TYR A 258 11.21 -2.24 7.67
N LYS A 259 11.72 -3.39 8.13
CA LYS A 259 12.82 -3.45 9.08
C LYS A 259 14.14 -3.39 8.31
N ILE A 260 15.02 -2.47 8.68
CA ILE A 260 16.36 -2.36 8.08
C ILE A 260 17.27 -3.36 8.78
N GLY A 261 17.72 -4.39 8.06
CA GLY A 261 18.57 -5.45 8.58
C GLY A 261 19.83 -4.89 9.24
N GLY A 262 20.22 -5.50 10.36
CA GLY A 262 21.42 -5.13 11.11
C GLY A 262 21.39 -3.80 11.87
N THR A 263 20.27 -3.03 11.82
CA THR A 263 20.22 -1.68 12.43
C THR A 263 19.27 -1.54 13.61
N GLY A 264 18.27 -2.42 13.70
CA GLY A 264 17.16 -2.27 14.66
C GLY A 264 16.17 -1.16 14.32
N LYS A 265 16.32 -0.49 13.16
CA LYS A 265 15.47 0.62 12.71
C LYS A 265 14.46 0.18 11.65
N TYR A 266 13.46 1.02 11.45
CA TYR A 266 12.38 0.80 10.47
C TYR A 266 12.36 1.95 9.46
N LEU A 267 12.07 1.61 8.21
CA LEU A 267 11.87 2.54 7.09
C LEU A 267 10.40 2.52 6.71
N ALA A 268 9.75 3.67 6.64
CA ALA A 268 8.44 3.82 6.04
C ALA A 268 8.56 4.54 4.70
N LEU A 269 7.85 4.06 3.70
CA LEU A 269 7.68 4.67 2.38
C LEU A 269 6.21 5.04 2.24
N ILE A 270 5.92 6.24 1.75
CA ILE A 270 4.56 6.66 1.43
C ILE A 270 4.60 7.38 0.08
N GLU A 271 3.71 6.98 -0.81
CA GLU A 271 3.55 7.62 -2.11
C GLU A 271 3.04 9.05 -1.94
N ALA A 272 3.57 9.93 -2.75
CA ALA A 272 3.22 11.35 -2.77
C ALA A 272 3.17 11.88 -4.20
N PHE A 273 2.45 12.97 -4.38
CA PHE A 273 2.55 13.88 -5.51
C PHE A 273 2.27 15.30 -5.00
N ASP A 274 2.89 16.31 -5.60
CA ASP A 274 2.69 17.71 -5.28
C ASP A 274 3.01 18.61 -6.47
N ASN A 275 2.86 19.92 -6.28
CA ASN A 275 3.16 20.89 -7.34
C ASN A 275 4.64 20.89 -7.75
N SER A 276 5.56 20.48 -6.88
CA SER A 276 7.00 20.42 -7.17
C SER A 276 7.35 19.23 -8.06
N SER A 277 6.54 18.17 -8.06
CA SER A 277 6.70 16.98 -8.88
C SER A 277 5.98 17.06 -10.24
N ASN A 278 5.34 18.19 -10.58
CA ASN A 278 4.44 18.30 -11.73
C ASN A 278 3.33 17.24 -11.75
N TRP A 279 2.85 16.86 -10.56
CA TRP A 279 1.84 15.81 -10.35
C TRP A 279 2.31 14.38 -10.67
N HIS A 280 3.62 14.20 -10.93
CA HIS A 280 4.20 12.87 -11.01
C HIS A 280 4.30 12.23 -9.63
N ARG A 281 4.08 10.94 -9.60
CA ARG A 281 4.12 10.16 -8.36
C ARG A 281 5.56 9.85 -7.97
N TYR A 282 5.83 9.94 -6.67
CA TYR A 282 7.13 9.62 -6.08
C TYR A 282 6.96 9.13 -4.65
N PHE A 283 8.02 8.60 -4.04
CA PHE A 283 8.00 8.15 -2.65
C PHE A 283 8.78 9.09 -1.75
N ARG A 284 8.12 9.50 -0.68
CA ARG A 284 8.73 10.06 0.52
C ARG A 284 9.12 8.94 1.47
N SER A 285 10.04 9.20 2.41
CA SER A 285 10.49 8.21 3.37
C SER A 285 10.70 8.77 4.78
N TRP A 286 10.45 7.92 5.75
CA TRP A 286 10.64 8.18 7.18
C TRP A 286 11.36 7.04 7.84
N ILE A 287 11.98 7.33 8.99
CA ILE A 287 12.70 6.35 9.79
C ILE A 287 12.22 6.41 11.24
N ALA A 288 12.23 5.25 11.92
CA ALA A 288 11.94 5.14 13.34
C ALA A 288 12.78 4.04 13.99
N ASP A 289 12.97 4.13 15.32
CA ASP A 289 13.63 3.10 16.13
C ASP A 289 12.66 1.95 16.50
N ARG A 290 11.35 2.16 16.33
CA ARG A 290 10.30 1.19 16.61
C ARG A 290 9.04 1.50 15.79
N LEU A 291 8.19 0.49 15.61
CA LEU A 291 6.98 0.60 14.78
C LEU A 291 5.94 1.59 15.32
N GLU A 292 5.98 1.88 16.61
CA GLU A 292 5.16 2.92 17.21
C GLU A 292 5.60 4.34 16.83
N GLY A 293 6.82 4.51 16.34
CA GLY A 293 7.43 5.81 16.09
C GLY A 293 8.18 6.35 17.34
N PRO A 294 8.51 7.63 17.42
CA PRO A 294 8.16 8.65 16.42
C PRO A 294 8.88 8.41 15.08
N TRP A 295 8.22 8.81 14.00
CA TRP A 295 8.75 8.73 12.64
C TRP A 295 9.41 10.04 12.26
N THR A 296 10.69 9.98 11.88
CA THR A 296 11.48 11.14 11.45
C THR A 296 11.64 11.11 9.94
N VAL A 297 11.41 12.24 9.28
CA VAL A 297 11.59 12.39 7.83
C VAL A 297 13.02 12.05 7.43
N LEU A 298 13.17 11.22 6.39
CA LEU A 298 14.44 10.87 5.77
C LEU A 298 14.56 11.54 4.38
N HIS A 299 13.58 11.37 3.49
CA HIS A 299 13.48 12.03 2.17
C HIS A 299 12.07 12.60 2.01
N ASP A 300 11.97 13.91 1.77
CA ASP A 300 10.71 14.66 1.78
C ASP A 300 10.48 15.50 0.53
N ASP A 301 11.50 15.72 -0.27
CA ASP A 301 11.49 16.60 -1.45
C ASP A 301 11.36 15.77 -2.72
N ALA A 302 10.41 16.12 -3.60
CA ALA A 302 10.24 15.49 -4.91
C ALA A 302 11.51 15.55 -5.79
N ARG A 303 12.39 16.53 -5.55
CA ARG A 303 13.68 16.67 -6.27
C ARG A 303 14.78 15.76 -5.71
N ALA A 304 14.60 15.22 -4.51
CA ALA A 304 15.49 14.29 -3.87
C ALA A 304 14.71 13.21 -3.11
N PRO A 305 13.83 12.47 -3.82
CA PRO A 305 12.91 11.51 -3.22
C PRO A 305 13.63 10.22 -2.77
N PHE A 306 12.93 9.35 -2.07
CA PHE A 306 13.35 7.95 -1.96
C PHE A 306 13.38 7.30 -3.36
N ALA A 307 12.28 7.39 -4.11
CA ALA A 307 12.17 6.97 -5.51
C ALA A 307 11.18 7.87 -6.25
N GLY A 308 11.60 8.41 -7.37
CA GLY A 308 10.82 9.28 -8.25
C GLY A 308 11.57 9.51 -9.55
N ILE A 309 10.94 10.17 -10.52
CA ILE A 309 11.56 10.39 -11.84
C ILE A 309 12.90 11.13 -11.72
N GLU A 310 13.07 12.00 -10.72
CA GLU A 310 14.25 12.84 -10.55
C GLU A 310 15.51 12.05 -10.14
N ASN A 311 15.36 10.84 -9.58
CA ASN A 311 16.48 10.01 -9.15
C ASN A 311 16.52 8.62 -9.81
N VAL A 312 15.77 8.43 -10.90
CA VAL A 312 15.73 7.19 -11.70
C VAL A 312 16.41 7.41 -13.05
N THR A 313 17.35 6.54 -13.41
CA THR A 313 17.94 6.45 -14.75
C THR A 313 17.36 5.26 -15.49
N PHE A 314 16.84 5.48 -16.68
CA PHE A 314 16.33 4.41 -17.55
C PHE A 314 17.47 3.84 -18.39
N ASP A 315 17.57 2.52 -18.47
CA ASP A 315 18.38 1.83 -19.45
C ASP A 315 17.55 1.72 -20.74
N GLY A 316 17.73 2.71 -21.63
CA GLY A 316 16.93 2.93 -22.82
C GLY A 316 15.93 4.07 -22.67
N GLU A 317 14.84 4.02 -23.44
CA GLU A 317 13.80 5.05 -23.43
C GLU A 317 12.97 4.99 -22.12
N ALA A 318 12.69 6.16 -21.56
CA ALA A 318 11.86 6.29 -20.38
C ALA A 318 10.41 5.89 -20.72
N TRP A 319 9.96 4.78 -20.19
CA TRP A 319 8.62 4.24 -20.44
C TRP A 319 7.54 4.77 -19.50
N THR A 320 7.96 5.50 -18.44
CA THR A 320 7.06 6.14 -17.46
C THR A 320 7.70 7.41 -16.91
N GLN A 321 6.88 8.29 -16.37
CA GLN A 321 7.27 9.44 -15.55
C GLN A 321 6.80 9.31 -14.10
N ASP A 322 6.15 8.19 -13.76
CA ASP A 322 5.59 7.93 -12.44
C ASP A 322 6.27 6.73 -11.79
N ILE A 323 6.77 6.93 -10.58
CA ILE A 323 7.23 5.85 -9.71
C ILE A 323 6.20 5.73 -8.60
N SER A 324 5.27 4.79 -8.78
CA SER A 324 4.07 4.66 -7.99
C SER A 324 4.00 3.29 -7.31
N HIS A 325 2.99 3.04 -6.55
CA HIS A 325 2.72 1.90 -5.68
C HIS A 325 3.57 0.66 -5.99
N GLY A 326 4.28 0.14 -5.01
CA GLY A 326 5.18 -0.98 -5.20
C GLY A 326 5.62 -1.63 -3.90
N GLU A 327 6.63 -2.50 -3.99
CA GLU A 327 7.21 -3.20 -2.84
C GLU A 327 8.72 -3.37 -3.00
N MET A 328 9.47 -3.14 -1.90
CA MET A 328 10.90 -3.48 -1.80
C MET A 328 11.09 -5.00 -1.87
N ILE A 329 12.14 -5.43 -2.56
CA ILE A 329 12.58 -6.82 -2.47
C ILE A 329 13.14 -7.06 -1.06
N ARG A 330 12.51 -7.97 -0.35
CA ARG A 330 12.87 -8.34 1.03
C ARG A 330 13.97 -9.40 1.06
N ALA A 331 14.75 -9.42 2.13
CA ALA A 331 15.76 -10.43 2.39
C ALA A 331 15.14 -11.81 2.72
N GLY A 332 13.94 -11.79 3.28
CA GLY A 332 13.10 -12.96 3.55
C GLY A 332 11.68 -12.78 3.02
N TYR A 333 10.78 -13.61 3.51
CA TYR A 333 9.37 -13.58 3.12
C TYR A 333 8.41 -13.57 4.32
N ASP A 334 8.96 -13.43 5.54
CA ASP A 334 8.19 -13.48 6.77
C ASP A 334 7.57 -12.10 7.15
N GLU A 335 6.82 -12.10 8.25
CA GLU A 335 6.11 -10.95 8.80
C GLU A 335 6.99 -9.81 9.32
N THR A 336 8.30 -10.02 9.40
CA THR A 336 9.24 -9.00 9.89
C THR A 336 9.65 -7.99 8.84
N MET A 337 9.34 -8.24 7.56
CA MET A 337 9.56 -7.34 6.41
C MET A 337 10.99 -6.80 6.31
N VAL A 338 12.00 -7.66 6.51
CA VAL A 338 13.41 -7.24 6.50
C VAL A 338 13.87 -6.89 5.08
N ILE A 339 14.48 -5.71 4.93
CA ILE A 339 15.27 -5.33 3.76
C ILE A 339 16.75 -5.26 4.14
N GLU A 340 17.61 -5.69 3.24
CA GLU A 340 19.05 -5.77 3.51
C GLU A 340 19.90 -5.34 2.32
N GLY A 341 21.08 -4.81 2.69
CA GLY A 341 22.25 -4.74 1.84
C GLY A 341 22.33 -3.56 0.89
N PRO A 342 23.46 -3.46 0.19
CA PRO A 342 23.75 -2.32 -0.68
C PRO A 342 22.99 -2.36 -2.02
N ARG A 343 22.33 -3.47 -2.34
CA ARG A 343 21.61 -3.67 -3.62
C ARG A 343 20.11 -3.76 -3.39
N LEU A 344 19.55 -2.68 -2.87
CA LEU A 344 18.09 -2.59 -2.75
C LEU A 344 17.42 -2.62 -4.13
N GLN A 345 16.29 -3.31 -4.20
CA GLN A 345 15.43 -3.36 -5.38
C GLN A 345 14.00 -3.03 -4.98
N TYR A 346 13.27 -2.40 -5.87
CA TYR A 346 11.87 -2.00 -5.64
C TYR A 346 11.05 -2.31 -6.91
N VAL A 347 10.05 -3.17 -6.79
CA VAL A 347 9.05 -3.38 -7.83
C VAL A 347 8.05 -2.25 -7.73
N TYR A 348 7.77 -1.56 -8.82
CA TYR A 348 6.92 -0.38 -8.84
C TYR A 348 5.95 -0.42 -10.02
N GLN A 349 4.92 0.37 -9.96
CA GLN A 349 4.04 0.60 -11.10
C GLN A 349 4.32 1.94 -11.76
N GLY A 350 4.08 1.99 -13.07
CA GLY A 350 4.16 3.19 -13.89
C GLY A 350 3.32 3.02 -15.15
N PHE A 351 3.12 4.10 -15.89
CA PHE A 351 2.40 4.10 -17.15
C PHE A 351 3.09 5.01 -18.18
N ALA A 352 2.79 4.79 -19.46
CA ALA A 352 3.46 5.50 -20.54
C ALA A 352 3.15 7.02 -20.50
N PRO A 353 4.14 7.90 -20.75
CA PRO A 353 3.91 9.31 -20.92
C PRO A 353 2.82 9.60 -21.96
N GLY A 354 1.97 10.59 -21.71
CA GLY A 354 0.87 10.96 -22.59
C GLY A 354 -0.38 10.04 -22.51
N SER A 355 -0.39 9.05 -21.63
CA SER A 355 -1.61 8.28 -21.35
C SER A 355 -2.74 9.17 -20.84
N ASN A 356 -3.99 8.81 -21.17
CA ASN A 356 -5.15 9.53 -20.66
C ASN A 356 -5.35 9.25 -19.16
N THR A 357 -5.12 10.26 -18.33
CA THR A 357 -5.28 10.19 -16.87
C THR A 357 -6.61 10.77 -16.38
N ASN A 358 -7.50 11.23 -17.25
CA ASN A 358 -8.82 11.73 -16.88
C ASN A 358 -9.76 10.62 -16.42
N ASP A 359 -9.53 9.39 -16.90
CA ASP A 359 -10.19 8.17 -16.42
C ASP A 359 -9.16 7.33 -15.68
N TYR A 360 -9.17 7.38 -14.35
CA TYR A 360 -8.23 6.65 -13.50
C TYR A 360 -8.25 5.14 -13.78
N ASN A 361 -9.42 4.57 -14.02
CA ASN A 361 -9.57 3.14 -14.27
C ASN A 361 -9.09 2.72 -15.67
N GLY A 362 -8.91 3.69 -16.56
CA GLY A 362 -8.36 3.48 -17.91
C GLY A 362 -6.85 3.66 -17.99
N ILE A 363 -6.15 4.06 -16.92
CA ILE A 363 -4.68 4.23 -16.93
C ILE A 363 -4.01 2.86 -17.12
N PRO A 364 -3.14 2.71 -18.15
CA PRO A 364 -2.54 1.41 -18.51
C PRO A 364 -1.29 1.12 -17.67
N TRP A 365 -1.47 0.92 -16.37
CA TRP A 365 -0.39 0.59 -15.45
C TRP A 365 0.34 -0.69 -15.82
N LYS A 366 1.65 -0.67 -15.63
CA LYS A 366 2.59 -1.80 -15.82
C LYS A 366 3.57 -1.81 -14.66
N LEU A 367 4.21 -2.95 -14.43
CA LEU A 367 5.21 -3.07 -13.35
C LEU A 367 6.62 -2.98 -13.91
N GLY A 368 7.48 -2.27 -13.21
CA GLY A 368 8.91 -2.14 -13.44
C GLY A 368 9.73 -2.56 -12.23
N LEU A 369 11.05 -2.59 -12.37
CA LEU A 369 11.99 -2.92 -11.30
C LEU A 369 13.03 -1.82 -11.20
N LEU A 370 13.12 -1.16 -10.05
CA LEU A 370 14.23 -0.31 -9.68
C LEU A 370 15.36 -1.14 -9.05
N THR A 371 16.59 -0.82 -9.38
CA THR A 371 17.80 -1.35 -8.73
C THR A 371 18.65 -0.18 -8.27
N LEU A 372 19.01 -0.16 -6.98
CA LEU A 372 19.88 0.87 -6.40
C LEU A 372 21.27 0.80 -7.06
N LYS A 373 21.82 1.99 -7.42
CA LYS A 373 23.18 2.13 -7.98
C LYS A 373 24.25 1.94 -6.95
#